data_133dff44147a119a9ddfbe146293b0c4
#
_entry.id   133dff44147a119a9ddfbe146293b0c4
#
_cell.length_a   1.000
_cell.length_b   1.000
_cell.length_c   1.000
_cell.angle_alpha   90.00
_cell.angle_beta   90.00
_cell.angle_gamma   90.00
#
_symmetry.space_group_name_H-M   'P 1'
#
loop_
_entity.id
_entity.type
_entity.pdbx_description
1 polymer ?
#
loop_
_entity_poly.entity_id
_entity_poly.type
_entity_poly.pdbx_seq_one_letter_code
_entity_poly.pdbx_strand_id
1 'polypeptide(L)'
;HFISDKIYEQLTGIRGAFSTRILYVTSEGDRAAPTYKLQVADADGHRPQVIVSSKEPILSPSWSRDGRNIAYVMFRNRRPSIFIQELASGKQQQLTQFRGLNGAPAWSPDGESIAVVGSDPESGFIQVFKYVFEE
;
A
#
# COMPACT_ATOMS: atom_id res chain seq x y z
N HIS A 1 8.51 16.45 10.55
CA HIS A 1 9.10 16.89 11.68
C HIS A 1 10.16 16.02 12.32
N PHE A 2 10.99 16.59 13.18
CA PHE A 2 12.23 16.01 13.63
C PHE A 2 12.06 14.64 14.31
N ILE A 3 11.10 14.52 15.26
CA ILE A 3 10.91 13.27 16.00
C ILE A 3 10.40 12.17 15.07
N SER A 4 9.46 12.47 14.20
CA SER A 4 8.94 11.49 13.23
C SER A 4 10.02 11.02 12.28
N ASP A 5 10.86 11.93 11.80
CA ASP A 5 11.98 11.59 10.92
C ASP A 5 12.98 10.67 11.61
N LYS A 6 13.28 10.93 12.88
CA LYS A 6 14.18 10.10 13.67
C LYS A 6 13.64 8.70 13.88
N ILE A 7 12.36 8.57 14.20
CA ILE A 7 11.73 7.26 14.37
C ILE A 7 11.74 6.48 13.07
N TYR A 8 11.41 7.14 11.96
CA TYR A 8 11.43 6.50 10.64
C TYR A 8 12.84 6.00 10.28
N GLU A 9 13.85 6.83 10.49
CA GLU A 9 15.24 6.49 10.23
C GLU A 9 15.68 5.27 11.05
N GLN A 10 15.30 5.21 12.35
CA GLN A 10 15.62 4.07 13.22
C GLN A 10 14.96 2.79 12.75
N LEU A 11 13.70 2.84 12.31
CA LEU A 11 12.96 1.66 11.90
C LEU A 11 13.38 1.13 10.54
N THR A 12 13.74 2.00 9.62
CA THR A 12 14.00 1.61 8.22
C THR A 12 15.47 1.65 7.85
N GLY A 13 16.28 2.40 8.59
CA GLY A 13 17.67 2.66 8.23
C GLY A 13 17.82 3.52 6.99
N ILE A 14 16.75 4.19 6.56
CA ILE A 14 16.71 5.03 5.37
C ILE A 14 16.48 6.47 5.77
N ARG A 15 17.30 7.35 5.21
CA ARG A 15 17.12 8.78 5.37
C ARG A 15 16.90 9.42 4.01
N GLY A 16 15.94 10.33 3.90
CA GLY A 16 15.66 11.01 2.65
C GLY A 16 14.21 11.36 2.44
N ALA A 17 13.70 11.17 1.21
CA ALA A 17 12.41 11.67 0.78
C ALA A 17 11.22 11.15 1.62
N PHE A 18 11.34 10.00 2.25
CA PHE A 18 10.26 9.43 3.05
C PHE A 18 10.13 10.01 4.45
N SER A 19 11.22 10.59 4.96
CA SER A 19 11.27 11.06 6.35
C SER A 19 10.26 12.15 6.64
N THR A 20 9.68 12.77 5.61
CA THR A 20 8.72 13.86 5.75
C THR A 20 7.31 13.50 5.32
N ARG A 21 7.06 12.26 4.88
CA ARG A 21 5.73 11.86 4.39
C ARG A 21 5.23 10.60 5.06
N ILE A 22 3.91 10.56 5.27
CA ILE A 22 3.22 9.39 5.80
C ILE A 22 2.12 8.94 4.84
N LEU A 23 1.88 7.64 4.84
CA LEU A 23 0.85 7.00 4.03
C LEU A 23 -0.16 6.37 4.99
N TYR A 24 -1.45 6.69 4.82
CA TYR A 24 -2.46 6.23 5.76
C TYR A 24 -3.82 6.09 5.08
N VAL A 25 -4.71 5.34 5.72
CA VAL A 25 -6.08 5.14 5.25
C VAL A 25 -7.04 5.78 6.25
N THR A 26 -8.02 6.51 5.72
CA THR A 26 -9.12 7.06 6.53
C THR A 26 -10.44 6.41 6.11
N SER A 27 -11.38 6.38 7.05
CA SER A 27 -12.75 5.99 6.80
C SER A 27 -13.64 7.16 7.19
N GLU A 28 -14.41 7.66 6.24
CA GLU A 28 -15.22 8.87 6.43
C GLU A 28 -16.67 8.63 6.06
N GLY A 29 -17.57 9.45 6.64
CA GLY A 29 -18.98 9.45 6.32
C GLY A 29 -19.79 8.53 7.20
N ASP A 30 -20.93 8.05 6.68
CA ASP A 30 -21.87 7.22 7.41
C ASP A 30 -21.24 5.87 7.73
N ARG A 31 -21.39 5.40 8.98
CA ARG A 31 -20.91 4.08 9.40
C ARG A 31 -21.50 2.94 8.59
N ALA A 32 -22.71 3.11 8.07
CA ALA A 32 -23.35 2.09 7.24
C ALA A 32 -22.76 2.01 5.84
N ALA A 33 -22.22 3.11 5.33
CA ALA A 33 -21.65 3.19 3.98
C ALA A 33 -20.45 4.16 3.95
N PRO A 34 -19.34 3.80 4.62
CA PRO A 34 -18.20 4.71 4.69
C PRO A 34 -17.48 4.83 3.36
N THR A 35 -16.77 5.94 3.18
CA THR A 35 -15.81 6.12 2.10
C THR A 35 -14.41 5.94 2.65
N TYR A 36 -13.64 5.05 2.06
CA TYR A 36 -12.24 4.81 2.42
C TYR A 36 -11.34 5.61 1.50
N LYS A 37 -10.34 6.25 2.08
CA LYS A 37 -9.39 7.06 1.32
C LYS A 37 -7.97 6.68 1.71
N LEU A 38 -7.15 6.39 0.71
CA LEU A 38 -5.71 6.23 0.88
C LEU A 38 -5.09 7.60 0.64
N GLN A 39 -4.35 8.09 1.62
CA GLN A 39 -3.83 9.45 1.60
C GLN A 39 -2.34 9.48 1.92
N VAL A 40 -1.66 10.47 1.39
CA VAL A 40 -0.30 10.82 1.75
C VAL A 40 -0.28 12.25 2.27
N ALA A 41 0.51 12.49 3.31
CA ALA A 41 0.67 13.81 3.90
C ALA A 41 2.09 13.99 4.40
N ASP A 42 2.46 15.21 4.75
CA ASP A 42 3.69 15.45 5.49
C ASP A 42 3.63 14.76 6.85
N ALA A 43 4.79 14.50 7.47
CA ALA A 43 4.86 13.74 8.72
C ALA A 43 4.08 14.38 9.86
N ASP A 44 3.82 15.68 9.79
CA ASP A 44 3.00 16.43 10.76
C ASP A 44 1.50 16.42 10.42
N GLY A 45 1.11 15.72 9.35
CA GLY A 45 -0.27 15.67 8.91
C GLY A 45 -0.71 16.81 7.99
N HIS A 46 0.18 17.74 7.66
CA HIS A 46 -0.14 18.83 6.76
C HIS A 46 -0.17 18.38 5.30
N ARG A 47 -0.90 19.11 4.48
CA ARG A 47 -1.01 18.91 3.03
C ARG A 47 -1.41 17.48 2.65
N PRO A 48 -2.51 16.95 3.22
CA PRO A 48 -2.97 15.63 2.84
C PRO A 48 -3.42 15.61 1.38
N GLN A 49 -3.06 14.54 0.69
CA GLN A 49 -3.45 14.32 -0.70
C GLN A 49 -4.09 12.95 -0.83
N VAL A 50 -5.31 12.91 -1.38
CA VAL A 50 -6.00 11.65 -1.61
C VAL A 50 -5.43 10.98 -2.86
N ILE A 51 -4.96 9.74 -2.69
CA ILE A 51 -4.41 8.93 -3.78
C ILE A 51 -5.49 8.06 -4.39
N VAL A 52 -6.28 7.40 -3.53
CA VAL A 52 -7.36 6.50 -3.94
C VAL A 52 -8.55 6.71 -3.02
N SER A 53 -9.74 6.66 -3.58
CA SER A 53 -11.01 6.73 -2.84
C SER A 53 -11.87 5.54 -3.25
N SER A 54 -12.49 4.86 -2.28
CA SER A 54 -13.28 3.67 -2.53
C SER A 54 -14.42 3.53 -1.53
N LYS A 55 -15.50 2.91 -1.96
CA LYS A 55 -16.61 2.53 -1.08
C LYS A 55 -16.37 1.20 -0.38
N GLU A 56 -15.33 0.48 -0.76
CA GLU A 56 -14.92 -0.76 -0.13
C GLU A 56 -13.56 -0.57 0.56
N PRO A 57 -13.22 -1.41 1.55
CA PRO A 57 -12.00 -1.21 2.35
C PRO A 57 -10.71 -1.14 1.55
N ILE A 58 -9.79 -0.31 2.03
CA ILE A 58 -8.41 -0.21 1.57
C ILE A 58 -7.54 -0.54 2.78
N LEU A 59 -6.60 -1.47 2.63
CA LEU A 59 -5.78 -1.98 3.74
C LEU A 59 -4.31 -2.06 3.36
N SER A 60 -3.48 -2.09 4.38
CA SER A 60 -2.05 -2.45 4.29
C SER A 60 -1.26 -1.67 3.23
N PRO A 61 -1.33 -0.33 3.24
CA PRO A 61 -0.53 0.44 2.29
C PRO A 61 0.96 0.33 2.61
N SER A 62 1.79 0.29 1.57
CA SER A 62 3.24 0.13 1.71
C SER A 62 3.96 0.94 0.63
N TRP A 63 4.98 1.70 1.05
CA TRP A 63 5.85 2.45 0.15
C TRP A 63 6.84 1.53 -0.55
N SER A 64 7.09 1.77 -1.84
CA SER A 64 8.31 1.27 -2.46
C SER A 64 9.51 2.05 -1.89
N ARG A 65 10.69 1.45 -1.98
CA ARG A 65 11.88 2.02 -1.37
C ARG A 65 12.23 3.42 -1.91
N ASP A 66 12.02 3.64 -3.19
CA ASP A 66 12.30 4.93 -3.83
C ASP A 66 11.19 5.98 -3.64
N GLY A 67 10.05 5.59 -3.05
CA GLY A 67 8.92 6.48 -2.83
C GLY A 67 8.09 6.80 -4.05
N ARG A 68 8.35 6.16 -5.17
CA ARG A 68 7.63 6.42 -6.43
C ARG A 68 6.34 5.64 -6.54
N ASN A 69 6.27 4.50 -5.88
CA ASN A 69 5.14 3.59 -5.96
C ASN A 69 4.62 3.25 -4.58
N ILE A 70 3.34 2.93 -4.52
CA ILE A 70 2.71 2.36 -3.33
C ILE A 70 2.03 1.06 -3.71
N ALA A 71 1.97 0.15 -2.75
CA ALA A 71 1.18 -1.07 -2.87
C ALA A 71 0.15 -1.07 -1.77
N TYR A 72 -1.04 -1.56 -2.05
CA TYR A 72 -2.12 -1.62 -1.08
C TYR A 72 -3.09 -2.73 -1.44
N VAL A 73 -3.87 -3.16 -0.46
CA VAL A 73 -4.99 -4.08 -0.66
C VAL A 73 -6.25 -3.24 -0.82
N MET A 74 -7.02 -3.48 -1.86
CA MET A 74 -8.31 -2.83 -2.06
C MET A 74 -9.35 -3.88 -2.43
N PHE A 75 -10.52 -3.78 -1.80
CA PHE A 75 -11.63 -4.67 -2.11
C PHE A 75 -12.40 -4.14 -3.31
N ARG A 76 -12.73 -5.03 -4.22
CA ARG A 76 -13.65 -4.79 -5.33
C ARG A 76 -14.62 -5.96 -5.40
N ASN A 77 -15.91 -5.66 -5.40
CA ASN A 77 -16.96 -6.69 -5.38
C ASN A 77 -16.74 -7.68 -4.24
N ARG A 78 -16.38 -7.15 -3.06
CA ARG A 78 -16.13 -7.91 -1.83
C ARG A 78 -14.93 -8.87 -1.91
N ARG A 79 -14.04 -8.68 -2.90
CA ARG A 79 -12.84 -9.49 -3.05
C ARG A 79 -11.60 -8.62 -2.92
N PRO A 80 -10.67 -8.99 -2.04
CA PRO A 80 -9.42 -8.26 -1.92
C PRO A 80 -8.49 -8.56 -3.08
N SER A 81 -7.77 -7.54 -3.53
CA SER A 81 -6.68 -7.67 -4.49
C SER A 81 -5.58 -6.69 -4.12
N ILE A 82 -4.37 -6.99 -4.56
CA ILE A 82 -3.25 -6.09 -4.33
C ILE A 82 -3.05 -5.24 -5.57
N PHE A 83 -2.95 -3.93 -5.36
CA PHE A 83 -2.73 -2.95 -6.40
C PHE A 83 -1.42 -2.23 -6.17
N ILE A 84 -0.79 -1.84 -7.26
CA ILE A 84 0.38 -0.96 -7.25
C ILE A 84 0.01 0.30 -8.00
N GLN A 85 0.37 1.44 -7.44
CA GLN A 85 0.08 2.73 -8.06
C GLN A 85 1.32 3.60 -8.05
N GLU A 86 1.61 4.19 -9.22
CA GLU A 86 2.65 5.18 -9.36
C GLU A 86 2.11 6.54 -8.93
N LEU A 87 2.79 7.20 -8.00
CA LEU A 87 2.29 8.46 -7.44
C LEU A 87 2.29 9.60 -8.44
N ALA A 88 3.33 9.70 -9.26
CA ALA A 88 3.46 10.83 -10.19
C ALA A 88 2.38 10.83 -11.27
N SER A 89 2.07 9.67 -11.85
CA SER A 89 1.11 9.54 -12.94
C SER A 89 -0.30 9.16 -12.49
N GLY A 90 -0.41 8.59 -11.27
CA GLY A 90 -1.66 7.99 -10.80
C GLY A 90 -1.99 6.66 -11.46
N LYS A 91 -1.08 6.11 -12.26
CA LYS A 91 -1.29 4.84 -12.94
C LYS A 91 -1.39 3.69 -11.94
N GLN A 92 -2.49 2.95 -12.02
CA GLN A 92 -2.80 1.84 -11.12
C GLN A 92 -2.73 0.52 -11.87
N GLN A 93 -2.13 -0.49 -11.23
CA GLN A 93 -2.03 -1.84 -11.77
C GLN A 93 -2.50 -2.85 -10.73
N GLN A 94 -3.39 -3.76 -11.12
CA GLN A 94 -3.77 -4.87 -10.27
C GLN A 94 -2.70 -5.95 -10.36
N LEU A 95 -2.11 -6.30 -9.21
CA LEU A 95 -1.02 -7.25 -9.15
C LEU A 95 -1.52 -8.69 -8.94
N THR A 96 -2.53 -8.90 -8.09
CA THR A 96 -3.00 -10.23 -7.74
C THR A 96 -4.48 -10.40 -8.01
N GLN A 97 -4.88 -11.66 -8.28
CA GLN A 97 -6.27 -12.04 -8.49
C GLN A 97 -6.59 -13.38 -7.81
N PHE A 98 -5.98 -13.67 -6.68
CA PHE A 98 -6.28 -14.90 -5.95
C PHE A 98 -7.73 -14.88 -5.50
N ARG A 99 -8.40 -16.04 -5.56
CA ARG A 99 -9.82 -16.15 -5.18
C ARG A 99 -10.03 -15.93 -3.70
N GLY A 100 -9.09 -16.34 -2.88
CA GLY A 100 -9.18 -16.21 -1.44
C GLY A 100 -8.44 -15.00 -0.92
N LEU A 101 -7.50 -15.25 -0.01
CA LEU A 101 -6.72 -14.21 0.62
C LEU A 101 -5.76 -13.54 -0.37
N ASN A 102 -5.73 -12.22 -0.33
CA ASN A 102 -4.74 -11.37 -1.00
C ASN A 102 -4.35 -10.29 0.00
N GLY A 103 -3.10 -10.21 0.39
CA GLY A 103 -2.77 -9.21 1.39
C GLY A 103 -1.30 -9.07 1.72
N ALA A 104 -1.03 -8.18 2.66
CA ALA A 104 0.28 -7.95 3.26
C ALA A 104 1.41 -7.72 2.25
N PRO A 105 1.28 -6.76 1.30
CA PRO A 105 2.36 -6.49 0.36
C PRO A 105 3.57 -5.90 1.08
N ALA A 106 4.76 -6.40 0.73
CA ALA A 106 6.02 -5.91 1.30
C ALA A 106 7.06 -5.81 0.19
N TRP A 107 7.58 -4.60 -0.02
CA TRP A 107 8.59 -4.33 -1.04
C TRP A 107 9.94 -4.87 -0.64
N SER A 108 10.70 -5.36 -1.63
CA SER A 108 12.10 -5.72 -1.41
C SER A 108 12.94 -4.45 -1.22
N PRO A 109 14.10 -4.56 -0.53
CA PRO A 109 14.96 -3.39 -0.31
C PRO A 109 15.44 -2.70 -1.59
N ASP A 110 15.58 -3.43 -2.69
CA ASP A 110 16.00 -2.87 -3.97
C ASP A 110 14.82 -2.31 -4.80
N GLY A 111 13.57 -2.55 -4.35
CA GLY A 111 12.38 -2.11 -5.06
C GLY A 111 12.03 -2.92 -6.31
N GLU A 112 12.79 -3.97 -6.61
CA GLU A 112 12.62 -4.76 -7.83
C GLU A 112 11.57 -5.86 -7.69
N SER A 113 11.19 -6.18 -6.45
CA SER A 113 10.19 -7.21 -6.21
C SER A 113 9.30 -6.87 -5.02
N ILE A 114 8.19 -7.58 -4.91
CA ILE A 114 7.25 -7.43 -3.82
C ILE A 114 6.79 -8.82 -3.37
N ALA A 115 6.74 -9.03 -2.07
CA ALA A 115 6.20 -10.25 -1.48
C ALA A 115 4.74 -10.00 -1.08
N VAL A 116 3.88 -10.97 -1.34
CA VAL A 116 2.47 -10.87 -0.98
C VAL A 116 2.01 -12.19 -0.36
N VAL A 117 0.99 -12.11 0.49
CA VAL A 117 0.36 -13.29 1.07
C VAL A 117 -0.90 -13.58 0.26
N GLY A 118 -1.07 -14.82 -0.17
CA GLY A 118 -2.21 -15.20 -0.96
C GLY A 118 -2.60 -16.65 -0.76
N SER A 119 -3.79 -17.01 -1.23
CA SER A 119 -4.26 -18.39 -1.24
C SER A 119 -3.83 -19.07 -2.54
N ASP A 120 -3.18 -20.22 -2.40
CA ASP A 120 -2.80 -21.02 -3.56
C ASP A 120 -4.05 -21.50 -4.29
N PRO A 121 -4.18 -21.29 -5.62
CA PRO A 121 -5.39 -21.67 -6.35
C PRO A 121 -5.67 -23.18 -6.39
N GLU A 122 -4.63 -24.00 -6.28
CA GLU A 122 -4.79 -25.46 -6.35
C GLU A 122 -5.04 -26.07 -4.99
N SER A 123 -4.21 -25.71 -3.99
CA SER A 123 -4.30 -26.32 -2.65
C SER A 123 -5.24 -25.60 -1.71
N GLY A 124 -5.49 -24.31 -1.94
CA GLY A 124 -6.21 -23.45 -1.01
C GLY A 124 -5.42 -23.01 0.21
N PHE A 125 -4.18 -23.48 0.35
CA PHE A 125 -3.33 -23.10 1.47
C PHE A 125 -2.82 -21.66 1.32
N ILE A 126 -2.60 -21.01 2.46
CA ILE A 126 -2.03 -19.67 2.49
C ILE A 126 -0.53 -19.77 2.26
N GLN A 127 -0.03 -19.01 1.32
CA GLN A 127 1.39 -19.00 0.94
C GLN A 127 1.89 -17.59 0.71
N VAL A 128 3.21 -17.43 0.75
CA VAL A 128 3.87 -16.17 0.38
C VAL A 128 4.35 -16.29 -1.06
N PHE A 129 3.96 -15.32 -1.88
CA PHE A 129 4.35 -15.24 -3.28
C PHE A 129 5.27 -14.05 -3.49
N LYS A 130 6.23 -14.19 -4.37
CA LYS A 130 7.14 -13.10 -4.74
C LYS A 130 6.89 -12.72 -6.21
N TYR A 131 6.63 -11.44 -6.43
CA TYR A 131 6.53 -10.89 -7.78
C TYR A 131 7.76 -10.07 -8.08
N VAL A 132 8.39 -10.34 -9.21
CA VAL A 132 9.56 -9.61 -9.70
C VAL A 132 9.10 -8.71 -10.83
N PHE A 133 9.44 -7.43 -10.75
CA PHE A 133 9.10 -6.48 -11.80
C PHE A 133 10.15 -6.54 -12.90
N GLU A 134 9.71 -6.71 -14.13
CA GLU A 134 10.59 -6.65 -15.29
C GLU A 134 10.58 -5.25 -15.86
N GLU A 135 11.74 -4.81 -16.29
CA GLU A 135 11.88 -3.53 -16.96
C GLU A 135 11.37 -3.58 -18.40
#